data_c411f0b3128806da1efd6a10ac923b2f
#
_entry.id   c411f0b3128806da1efd6a10ac923b2f
#
_cell.length_a   1.000
_cell.length_b   1.000
_cell.length_c   1.000
_cell.angle_alpha   90.00
_cell.angle_beta   90.00
_cell.angle_gamma   90.00
#
_symmetry.space_group_name_H-M   'P 1'
#
loop_
_entity.id
_entity.type
_entity.pdbx_description
1 polymer ?
#
loop_
_entity_poly.entity_id
_entity_poly.type
_entity_poly.pdbx_seq_one_letter_code
_entity_poly.pdbx_strand_id
1 'polypeptide(L)'
;MTTIHGYTGDQRLQDAPHNDLRRARAAAVNLIPTSTGAADAVTKVLDGVEGKLFAMAIRVPVITGSLVELNVIVEKDVTVEKINKVFKKYSRGALKGVLQYVEDPIVSSDIVRSKYSSIFDSQLTKVSGKMIKLVSWYDNEAGYSAKLAELTSRV
;
A
#
# COMPACT_ATOMS: atom_id res chain seq x y z
N MET A 1 -0.28 -8.70 -5.13
CA MET A 1 -0.01 -7.50 -4.31
C MET A 1 0.87 -7.87 -3.13
N THR A 2 1.91 -7.12 -2.87
CA THR A 2 2.74 -7.30 -1.67
C THR A 2 2.82 -5.97 -0.93
N THR A 3 2.51 -5.99 0.36
CA THR A 3 2.69 -4.82 1.22
C THR A 3 3.96 -4.98 2.05
N ILE A 4 4.87 -4.03 1.94
CA ILE A 4 6.00 -3.89 2.86
C ILE A 4 5.54 -2.90 3.94
N HIS A 5 5.38 -3.38 5.16
CA HIS A 5 4.64 -2.69 6.21
C HIS A 5 5.49 -2.50 7.46
N GLY A 6 5.46 -1.32 8.03
CA GLY A 6 6.02 -1.09 9.36
C GLY A 6 5.44 -2.07 10.40
N TYR A 7 6.21 -2.42 11.42
CA TYR A 7 5.69 -3.27 12.48
C TYR A 7 4.57 -2.57 13.29
N THR A 8 3.70 -3.34 13.89
CA THR A 8 2.54 -2.82 14.64
C THR A 8 2.40 -3.54 15.97
N GLY A 9 1.53 -3.02 16.85
CA GLY A 9 1.24 -3.60 18.16
C GLY A 9 0.69 -5.04 18.14
N ASP A 10 0.27 -5.53 16.97
CA ASP A 10 -0.11 -6.94 16.78
C ASP A 10 1.11 -7.91 16.83
N GLN A 11 2.29 -7.40 16.58
CA GLN A 11 3.52 -8.19 16.62
C GLN A 11 4.16 -8.19 18.02
N ARG A 12 5.02 -9.17 18.28
CA ARG A 12 5.75 -9.23 19.54
C ARG A 12 7.01 -8.36 19.47
N LEU A 13 7.28 -7.64 20.55
CA LEU A 13 8.49 -6.82 20.68
C LEU A 13 9.75 -7.71 20.74
N GLN A 14 9.67 -8.77 21.57
CA GLN A 14 10.63 -9.86 21.65
C GLN A 14 9.91 -11.17 21.29
N ASP A 15 10.66 -12.24 21.04
CA ASP A 15 10.08 -13.56 20.82
C ASP A 15 9.15 -13.94 21.98
N ALA A 16 7.87 -14.15 21.67
CA ALA A 16 6.85 -14.46 22.66
C ALA A 16 5.65 -15.18 22.00
N PRO A 17 4.79 -15.87 22.77
CA PRO A 17 3.65 -16.59 22.23
C PRO A 17 2.73 -15.72 21.38
N HIS A 18 2.35 -16.24 20.21
CA HIS A 18 1.41 -15.64 19.27
C HIS A 18 0.78 -16.75 18.42
N ASN A 19 -0.47 -16.60 18.01
CA ASN A 19 -1.16 -17.59 17.16
C ASN A 19 -0.50 -17.74 15.79
N ASP A 20 0.00 -16.67 15.21
CA ASP A 20 0.86 -16.70 14.04
C ASP A 20 2.32 -16.79 14.51
N LEU A 21 2.97 -17.92 14.23
CA LEU A 21 4.35 -18.21 14.67
C LEU A 21 5.39 -17.25 14.08
N ARG A 22 5.11 -16.62 12.94
CA ARG A 22 5.99 -15.60 12.36
C ARG A 22 5.85 -14.29 13.11
N ARG A 23 4.63 -13.88 13.50
CA ARG A 23 4.39 -12.71 14.34
C ARG A 23 4.81 -12.89 15.80
N ALA A 24 5.09 -14.13 16.21
CA ALA A 24 5.70 -14.45 17.51
C ALA A 24 7.15 -13.96 17.63
N ARG A 25 7.81 -13.68 16.50
CA ARG A 25 9.22 -13.30 16.47
C ARG A 25 9.36 -11.79 16.66
N ALA A 26 10.51 -11.37 17.23
CA ALA A 26 10.84 -9.99 17.55
C ALA A 26 10.69 -9.06 16.34
N ALA A 27 9.80 -8.08 16.44
CA ALA A 27 9.35 -7.24 15.34
C ALA A 27 10.46 -6.35 14.77
N ALA A 28 11.29 -5.78 15.65
CA ALA A 28 12.26 -4.74 15.26
C ALA A 28 13.56 -5.28 14.64
N VAL A 29 13.71 -6.61 14.53
CA VAL A 29 14.93 -7.26 14.03
C VAL A 29 14.68 -8.30 12.94
N ASN A 30 13.44 -8.47 12.51
CA ASN A 30 13.06 -9.48 11.53
C ASN A 30 12.23 -8.91 10.37
N LEU A 31 12.40 -9.50 9.19
CA LEU A 31 11.42 -9.43 8.10
C LEU A 31 10.39 -10.53 8.34
N ILE A 32 9.12 -10.16 8.53
CA ILE A 32 8.08 -11.11 8.92
C ILE A 32 6.99 -11.20 7.83
N PRO A 33 7.04 -12.21 6.96
CA PRO A 33 5.94 -12.49 6.03
C PRO A 33 4.69 -12.90 6.83
N THR A 34 3.54 -12.33 6.46
CA THR A 34 2.28 -12.59 7.14
C THR A 34 1.10 -12.45 6.17
N SER A 35 -0.03 -13.02 6.56
CA SER A 35 -1.29 -12.80 5.85
C SER A 35 -1.75 -11.34 5.95
N THR A 36 -2.61 -10.94 5.03
CA THR A 36 -3.30 -9.66 5.05
C THR A 36 -4.73 -9.85 4.53
N GLY A 37 -5.69 -9.21 5.18
CA GLY A 37 -7.07 -9.14 4.71
C GLY A 37 -7.30 -8.09 3.61
N ALA A 38 -6.25 -7.45 3.09
CA ALA A 38 -6.40 -6.37 2.13
C ALA A 38 -7.01 -6.84 0.80
N ALA A 39 -6.67 -8.05 0.31
CA ALA A 39 -7.30 -8.60 -0.89
C ALA A 39 -8.80 -8.80 -0.69
N ASP A 40 -9.21 -9.40 0.41
CA ASP A 40 -10.62 -9.64 0.75
C ASP A 40 -11.40 -8.31 0.89
N ALA A 41 -10.76 -7.28 1.46
CA ALA A 41 -11.38 -5.96 1.57
C ALA A 41 -11.58 -5.30 0.20
N VAL A 42 -10.59 -5.41 -0.69
CA VAL A 42 -10.68 -4.85 -2.05
C VAL A 42 -11.77 -5.54 -2.87
N THR A 43 -11.89 -6.86 -2.79
CA THR A 43 -12.91 -7.62 -3.53
C THR A 43 -14.34 -7.26 -3.14
N LYS A 44 -14.55 -6.74 -1.92
CA LYS A 44 -15.86 -6.28 -1.46
C LYS A 44 -16.31 -4.94 -2.04
N VAL A 45 -15.37 -4.16 -2.58
CA VAL A 45 -15.63 -2.79 -3.06
C VAL A 45 -15.26 -2.58 -4.52
N LEU A 46 -14.61 -3.54 -5.13
CA LEU A 46 -14.18 -3.48 -6.53
C LEU A 46 -14.63 -4.73 -7.27
N ASP A 47 -15.63 -4.58 -8.14
CA ASP A 47 -16.19 -5.67 -8.93
C ASP A 47 -15.15 -6.25 -9.91
N GLY A 48 -15.24 -7.55 -10.16
CA GLY A 48 -14.47 -8.25 -11.18
C GLY A 48 -13.05 -8.63 -10.80
N VAL A 49 -12.62 -8.38 -9.56
CA VAL A 49 -11.30 -8.80 -9.04
C VAL A 49 -11.37 -10.00 -8.10
N GLU A 50 -12.56 -10.49 -7.78
CA GLU A 50 -12.74 -11.66 -6.94
C GLU A 50 -12.04 -12.88 -7.54
N GLY A 51 -11.27 -13.60 -6.72
CA GLY A 51 -10.47 -14.75 -7.15
C GLY A 51 -9.26 -14.42 -8.04
N LYS A 52 -9.04 -13.14 -8.39
CA LYS A 52 -7.93 -12.70 -9.24
C LYS A 52 -6.86 -11.91 -8.49
N LEU A 53 -7.12 -11.53 -7.24
CA LEU A 53 -6.19 -10.75 -6.43
C LEU A 53 -5.63 -11.61 -5.30
N PHE A 54 -4.31 -11.76 -5.27
CA PHE A 54 -3.58 -12.40 -4.19
C PHE A 54 -2.78 -11.33 -3.44
N ALA A 55 -2.79 -11.39 -2.12
CA ALA A 55 -2.08 -10.43 -1.29
C ALA A 55 -1.32 -11.09 -0.15
N MET A 56 -0.15 -10.53 0.16
CA MET A 56 0.61 -10.83 1.37
C MET A 56 1.19 -9.54 1.93
N ALA A 57 1.57 -9.58 3.20
CA ALA A 57 2.33 -8.51 3.81
C ALA A 57 3.69 -9.03 4.31
N ILE A 58 4.69 -8.17 4.26
CA ILE A 58 6.01 -8.38 4.88
C ILE A 58 6.18 -7.25 5.89
N ARG A 59 6.17 -7.58 7.18
CA ARG A 59 6.50 -6.62 8.23
C ARG A 59 8.00 -6.39 8.27
N VAL A 60 8.38 -5.14 8.41
CA VAL A 60 9.80 -4.71 8.39
C VAL A 60 10.10 -3.86 9.63
N PRO A 61 11.38 -3.74 10.04
CA PRO A 61 11.80 -2.96 11.20
C PRO A 61 11.69 -1.44 10.96
N VAL A 62 10.50 -0.96 10.62
CA VAL A 62 10.18 0.46 10.41
C VAL A 62 8.99 0.79 11.30
N ILE A 63 9.08 1.91 12.04
CA ILE A 63 8.08 2.29 13.05
C ILE A 63 6.74 2.60 12.41
N THR A 64 6.73 3.35 11.31
CA THR A 64 5.53 3.74 10.56
C THR A 64 5.88 3.96 9.09
N GLY A 65 4.88 3.97 8.26
CA GLY A 65 5.04 4.06 6.81
C GLY A 65 5.10 2.68 6.15
N SER A 66 4.41 2.57 5.06
CA SER A 66 4.24 1.31 4.33
C SER A 66 4.27 1.55 2.83
N LEU A 67 4.64 0.51 2.09
CA LEU A 67 4.70 0.52 0.64
C LEU A 67 3.89 -0.66 0.12
N VAL A 68 3.06 -0.43 -0.88
CA VAL A 68 2.40 -1.47 -1.65
C VAL A 68 3.08 -1.61 -3.01
N GLU A 69 3.52 -2.82 -3.33
CA GLU A 69 3.84 -3.22 -4.69
C GLU A 69 2.66 -3.99 -5.27
N LEU A 70 2.13 -3.52 -6.40
CA LEU A 70 1.05 -4.15 -7.14
C LEU A 70 1.54 -4.54 -8.52
N ASN A 71 1.52 -5.84 -8.81
CA ASN A 71 1.79 -6.39 -10.14
C ASN A 71 0.45 -6.77 -10.79
N VAL A 72 0.19 -6.25 -11.99
CA VAL A 72 -1.07 -6.41 -12.72
C VAL A 72 -0.80 -6.86 -14.14
N ILE A 73 -1.65 -7.75 -14.64
CA ILE A 73 -1.70 -8.10 -16.08
C ILE A 73 -2.95 -7.43 -16.65
N VAL A 74 -2.76 -6.60 -17.67
CA VAL A 74 -3.85 -5.88 -18.34
C VAL A 74 -4.14 -6.48 -19.71
N GLU A 75 -5.30 -6.16 -20.28
CA GLU A 75 -5.73 -6.73 -21.57
C GLU A 75 -4.91 -6.21 -22.76
N LYS A 76 -4.42 -4.98 -22.70
CA LYS A 76 -3.73 -4.29 -23.79
C LYS A 76 -2.34 -3.86 -23.37
N ASP A 77 -1.42 -3.81 -24.32
CA ASP A 77 -0.10 -3.23 -24.09
C ASP A 77 -0.22 -1.75 -23.70
N VAL A 78 0.60 -1.35 -22.77
CA VAL A 78 0.63 0.01 -22.23
C VAL A 78 2.08 0.48 -22.09
N THR A 79 2.27 1.77 -21.83
CA THR A 79 3.59 2.36 -21.55
C THR A 79 3.62 2.98 -20.17
N VAL A 80 4.81 3.17 -19.60
CA VAL A 80 5.02 3.85 -18.33
C VAL A 80 4.40 5.23 -18.35
N GLU A 81 4.61 5.99 -19.43
CA GLU A 81 4.11 7.36 -19.57
C GLU A 81 2.58 7.40 -19.56
N LYS A 82 1.94 6.44 -20.23
CA LYS A 82 0.47 6.33 -20.25
C LYS A 82 -0.09 6.05 -18.87
N ILE A 83 0.51 5.12 -18.13
CA ILE A 83 0.12 4.78 -16.76
C ILE A 83 0.32 6.00 -15.85
N ASN A 84 1.50 6.60 -15.84
CA ASN A 84 1.81 7.76 -15.00
C ASN A 84 0.90 8.95 -15.31
N LYS A 85 0.57 9.18 -16.58
CA LYS A 85 -0.40 10.22 -16.99
C LYS A 85 -1.80 9.96 -16.40
N VAL A 86 -2.25 8.71 -16.35
CA VAL A 86 -3.54 8.34 -15.75
C VAL A 86 -3.53 8.65 -14.26
N PHE A 87 -2.53 8.19 -13.51
CA PHE A 87 -2.43 8.47 -12.08
C PHE A 87 -2.33 9.98 -11.79
N LYS A 88 -1.52 10.71 -12.57
CA LYS A 88 -1.41 12.17 -12.44
C LYS A 88 -2.75 12.88 -12.71
N LYS A 89 -3.53 12.42 -13.67
CA LYS A 89 -4.88 12.96 -13.95
C LYS A 89 -5.83 12.71 -12.77
N TYR A 90 -5.87 11.49 -12.24
CA TYR A 90 -6.78 11.16 -11.13
C TYR A 90 -6.38 11.85 -9.83
N SER A 91 -5.10 12.01 -9.53
CA SER A 91 -4.64 12.73 -8.33
C SER A 91 -5.03 14.20 -8.32
N ARG A 92 -5.19 14.82 -9.49
CA ARG A 92 -5.63 16.21 -9.63
C ARG A 92 -7.14 16.36 -9.81
N GLY A 93 -7.84 15.28 -10.09
CA GLY A 93 -9.27 15.21 -10.37
C GLY A 93 -10.05 14.46 -9.32
N ALA A 94 -10.65 13.33 -9.73
CA ALA A 94 -11.60 12.56 -8.92
C ALA A 94 -11.02 12.02 -7.59
N LEU A 95 -9.70 11.81 -7.52
CA LEU A 95 -9.02 11.33 -6.32
C LEU A 95 -8.18 12.42 -5.63
N LYS A 96 -8.47 13.69 -5.88
CA LYS A 96 -7.82 14.81 -5.20
C LYS A 96 -8.02 14.71 -3.68
N GLY A 97 -6.93 14.80 -2.91
CA GLY A 97 -6.93 14.62 -1.46
C GLY A 97 -6.97 13.16 -0.97
N VAL A 98 -7.10 12.20 -1.89
CA VAL A 98 -7.03 10.77 -1.62
C VAL A 98 -5.75 10.16 -2.18
N LEU A 99 -5.46 10.45 -3.44
CA LEU A 99 -4.28 10.03 -4.17
C LEU A 99 -3.31 11.20 -4.34
N GLN A 100 -2.08 11.04 -3.92
CA GLN A 100 -0.96 11.92 -4.26
C GLN A 100 -0.14 11.27 -5.38
N TYR A 101 0.34 12.08 -6.31
CA TYR A 101 1.26 11.66 -7.37
C TYR A 101 2.62 12.33 -7.10
N VAL A 102 3.68 11.53 -6.97
CA VAL A 102 5.03 12.02 -6.70
C VAL A 102 6.00 11.66 -7.83
N GLU A 103 6.93 12.57 -8.05
CA GLU A 103 8.03 12.46 -9.02
C GLU A 103 9.40 12.53 -8.32
N ASP A 104 9.41 12.69 -6.99
CA ASP A 104 10.61 12.74 -6.17
C ASP A 104 11.01 11.34 -5.68
N PRO A 105 12.31 11.07 -5.45
CA PRO A 105 12.80 9.81 -4.92
C PRO A 105 12.57 9.73 -3.40
N ILE A 106 11.34 9.42 -3.00
CA ILE A 106 10.92 9.35 -1.60
C ILE A 106 11.17 7.97 -0.97
N VAL A 107 11.26 7.97 0.36
CA VAL A 107 11.36 6.78 1.20
C VAL A 107 10.32 6.82 2.33
N SER A 108 10.24 5.77 3.16
CA SER A 108 9.21 5.65 4.20
C SER A 108 9.17 6.81 5.21
N SER A 109 10.29 7.45 5.51
CA SER A 109 10.32 8.61 6.42
C SER A 109 9.67 9.86 5.84
N ASP A 110 9.65 10.00 4.51
CA ASP A 110 9.08 11.17 3.83
C ASP A 110 7.56 11.20 3.84
N ILE A 111 6.94 10.03 4.04
CA ILE A 111 5.47 9.91 4.02
C ILE A 111 4.86 9.90 5.42
N VAL A 112 5.66 10.02 6.47
CA VAL A 112 5.19 10.05 7.86
C VAL A 112 4.26 11.25 8.08
N ARG A 113 3.09 10.99 8.70
CA ARG A 113 1.98 11.93 8.91
C ARG A 113 1.25 12.38 7.64
N SER A 114 1.50 11.74 6.50
CA SER A 114 0.73 12.03 5.30
C SER A 114 -0.72 11.58 5.47
N LYS A 115 -1.64 12.49 5.12
CA LYS A 115 -3.10 12.25 5.15
C LYS A 115 -3.63 11.59 3.88
N TYR A 116 -2.79 11.41 2.87
CA TYR A 116 -3.19 10.73 1.65
C TYR A 116 -3.35 9.24 1.89
N SER A 117 -4.39 8.65 1.32
CA SER A 117 -4.63 7.21 1.39
C SER A 117 -3.64 6.42 0.53
N SER A 118 -3.13 7.05 -0.52
CA SER A 118 -2.16 6.47 -1.47
C SER A 118 -1.27 7.56 -2.02
N ILE A 119 0.03 7.34 -2.02
CA ILE A 119 1.06 8.23 -2.58
C ILE A 119 1.75 7.43 -3.69
N PHE A 120 1.30 7.64 -4.91
CA PHE A 120 1.79 6.91 -6.07
C PHE A 120 3.18 7.39 -6.48
N ASP A 121 4.13 6.46 -6.49
CA ASP A 121 5.53 6.72 -6.88
C ASP A 121 5.72 6.45 -8.37
N SER A 122 5.75 7.52 -9.15
CA SER A 122 5.82 7.42 -10.60
C SER A 122 7.17 6.94 -11.14
N GLN A 123 8.24 7.11 -10.35
CA GLN A 123 9.59 6.66 -10.75
C GLN A 123 9.74 5.13 -10.67
N LEU A 124 8.94 4.48 -9.84
CA LEU A 124 8.97 3.04 -9.64
C LEU A 124 8.01 2.27 -10.57
N THR A 125 7.25 2.96 -11.41
CA THR A 125 6.40 2.32 -12.42
C THR A 125 7.26 1.55 -13.42
N LYS A 126 6.95 0.27 -13.63
CA LYS A 126 7.58 -0.56 -14.66
C LYS A 126 6.51 -1.22 -15.52
N VAL A 127 6.81 -1.36 -16.80
CA VAL A 127 5.92 -2.00 -17.79
C VAL A 127 6.74 -2.95 -18.65
N SER A 128 6.21 -4.15 -18.88
CA SER A 128 6.73 -5.13 -19.83
C SER A 128 5.54 -5.76 -20.57
N GLY A 129 5.24 -5.25 -21.77
CA GLY A 129 4.05 -5.63 -22.52
C GLY A 129 2.77 -5.34 -21.72
N LYS A 130 2.08 -6.39 -21.32
CA LYS A 130 0.84 -6.33 -20.54
C LYS A 130 1.06 -6.37 -19.01
N MET A 131 2.28 -6.64 -18.57
CA MET A 131 2.60 -6.68 -17.14
C MET A 131 3.01 -5.29 -16.66
N ILE A 132 2.38 -4.84 -15.59
CA ILE A 132 2.62 -3.54 -14.96
C ILE A 132 3.01 -3.77 -13.51
N LYS A 133 4.08 -3.12 -13.07
CA LYS A 133 4.42 -2.96 -11.66
C LYS A 133 4.13 -1.53 -11.25
N LEU A 134 3.35 -1.37 -10.18
CA LEU A 134 3.01 -0.11 -9.55
C LEU A 134 3.50 -0.11 -8.11
N VAL A 135 3.95 1.05 -7.64
CA VAL A 135 4.36 1.24 -6.26
C VAL A 135 3.62 2.44 -5.68
N SER A 136 3.12 2.26 -4.48
CA SER A 136 2.45 3.33 -3.73
C SER A 136 2.81 3.27 -2.26
N TRP A 137 3.04 4.43 -1.67
CA TRP A 137 3.31 4.62 -0.25
C TRP A 137 2.06 5.04 0.50
N TYR A 138 2.02 4.79 1.80
CA TYR A 138 1.00 5.31 2.69
C TYR A 138 1.49 5.30 4.14
N ASP A 139 1.04 6.27 4.92
CA ASP A 139 1.13 6.18 6.37
C ASP A 139 -0.07 5.39 6.87
N ASN A 140 0.19 4.22 7.44
CA ASN A 140 -0.85 3.29 7.89
C ASN A 140 -1.68 3.79 9.06
N GLU A 141 -1.25 4.83 9.73
CA GLU A 141 -1.96 5.45 10.87
C GLU A 141 -2.60 6.79 10.46
N ALA A 142 -1.80 7.73 9.95
CA ALA A 142 -2.27 9.06 9.63
C ALA A 142 -3.28 9.08 8.46
N GLY A 143 -3.04 8.29 7.41
CA GLY A 143 -3.94 8.19 6.25
C GLY A 143 -5.32 7.65 6.62
N TYR A 144 -5.37 6.57 7.40
CA TYR A 144 -6.63 5.99 7.90
C TYR A 144 -7.35 6.95 8.84
N SER A 145 -6.64 7.50 9.84
CA SER A 145 -7.21 8.42 10.83
C SER A 145 -7.80 9.68 10.18
N ALA A 146 -7.13 10.22 9.16
CA ALA A 146 -7.63 11.36 8.40
C ALA A 146 -8.94 11.04 7.68
N LYS A 147 -9.06 9.85 7.08
CA LYS A 147 -10.29 9.43 6.39
C LYS A 147 -11.41 9.10 7.36
N LEU A 148 -11.12 8.54 8.51
CA LEU A 148 -12.11 8.31 9.55
C LEU A 148 -12.67 9.64 10.09
N ALA A 149 -11.80 10.62 10.36
CA ALA A 149 -12.24 11.96 10.79
C ALA A 149 -13.09 12.66 9.71
N GLU A 150 -12.72 12.54 8.43
CA GLU A 150 -13.49 13.06 7.32
C GLU A 150 -14.88 12.40 7.23
N LEU A 151 -14.96 11.09 7.39
CA LEU A 151 -16.23 10.36 7.39
C LEU A 151 -17.13 10.81 8.56
N THR A 152 -16.57 10.89 9.77
CA THR A 152 -17.30 11.32 10.97
C THR A 152 -17.86 12.75 10.83
N SER A 153 -17.18 13.62 10.10
CA SER A 153 -17.64 14.99 9.87
C SER A 153 -18.83 15.09 8.89
N ARG A 154 -19.18 14.01 8.22
CA ARG A 154 -20.30 13.96 7.25
C ARG A 154 -21.59 13.37 7.84
N VAL A 155 -21.49 12.86 9.07
CA VAL A 155 -22.61 12.30 9.85
C VAL A 155 -23.07 13.32 10.88
#